data_fd5d1247549f2f0a7a554f127fdfb9ac
#
_entry.id   fd5d1247549f2f0a7a554f127fdfb9ac
#
_cell.length_a   1.000
_cell.length_b   1.000
_cell.length_c   1.000
_cell.angle_alpha   90.00
_cell.angle_beta   90.00
_cell.angle_gamma   90.00
#
_symmetry.space_group_name_H-M   'P 1'
#
loop_
_entity.id
_entity.type
_entity.pdbx_description
1 polymer ?
#
loop_
_entity_poly.entity_id
_entity_poly.type
_entity_poly.pdbx_seq_one_letter_code
_entity_poly.pdbx_strand_id
1 'polypeptide(L)'
;ELDTSKKIRDLNQEEKKKLAIAGVFLHDPEVLLLDEPESDLGEKAKVQFMNLILEEKSRGKTILIATGSFATAERLCDRIGILRRGMLVNLDDVSVIREASRKVFCIGFRSELEAVRFVRESGFDVLNKNATQLTVSVSGELQNFIKVLSGYKVLTMESIPQTLEETFTYLYGGDLSD
;
A
#
# COMPACT_ATOMS: atom_id res chain seq x y z
N GLU A 1 -27.37 -4.32 1.12
CA GLU A 1 -28.31 -5.27 1.75
C GLU A 1 -28.52 -6.45 0.83
N LEU A 2 -28.66 -7.64 1.43
CA LEU A 2 -29.03 -8.87 0.70
C LEU A 2 -30.56 -9.00 0.73
N ASP A 3 -31.15 -9.31 -0.43
CA ASP A 3 -32.56 -9.66 -0.50
C ASP A 3 -32.74 -11.13 -0.08
N THR A 4 -33.18 -11.32 1.16
CA THR A 4 -33.35 -12.63 1.77
C THR A 4 -34.52 -13.44 1.18
N SER A 5 -35.36 -12.85 0.33
CA SER A 5 -36.44 -13.55 -0.36
C SER A 5 -35.98 -14.34 -1.59
N LYS A 6 -34.80 -14.01 -2.13
CA LYS A 6 -34.22 -14.68 -3.30
C LYS A 6 -33.65 -16.05 -2.96
N LYS A 7 -33.78 -17.00 -3.87
CA LYS A 7 -33.05 -18.26 -3.79
C LYS A 7 -31.58 -18.03 -4.14
N ILE A 8 -30.65 -18.78 -3.52
CA ILE A 8 -29.21 -18.68 -3.75
C ILE A 8 -28.83 -18.73 -5.23
N ARG A 9 -29.51 -19.54 -6.02
CA ARG A 9 -29.28 -19.67 -7.46
C ARG A 9 -29.57 -18.40 -8.26
N ASP A 10 -30.45 -17.53 -7.73
CA ASP A 10 -30.93 -16.32 -8.38
C ASP A 10 -30.11 -15.08 -7.94
N LEU A 11 -29.15 -15.24 -7.02
CA LEU A 11 -28.23 -14.21 -6.57
C LEU A 11 -27.17 -13.93 -7.64
N ASN A 12 -26.83 -12.65 -7.83
CA ASN A 12 -25.67 -12.25 -8.63
C ASN A 12 -24.33 -12.56 -7.90
N GLN A 13 -23.19 -12.34 -8.56
CA GLN A 13 -21.87 -12.66 -8.00
C GLN A 13 -21.58 -11.88 -6.71
N GLU A 14 -21.85 -10.59 -6.68
CA GLU A 14 -21.67 -9.77 -5.48
C GLU A 14 -22.55 -10.23 -4.32
N GLU A 15 -23.83 -10.55 -4.59
CA GLU A 15 -24.75 -11.06 -3.57
C GLU A 15 -24.30 -12.42 -3.02
N LYS A 16 -23.81 -13.32 -3.89
CA LYS A 16 -23.21 -14.61 -3.49
C LYS A 16 -21.98 -14.41 -2.62
N LYS A 17 -21.08 -13.48 -2.98
CA LYS A 17 -19.90 -13.16 -2.19
C LYS A 17 -20.27 -12.61 -0.82
N LYS A 18 -21.21 -11.68 -0.74
CA LYS A 18 -21.76 -11.16 0.54
C LYS A 18 -22.35 -12.25 1.41
N LEU A 19 -23.10 -13.18 0.80
CA LEU A 19 -23.68 -14.32 1.52
C LEU A 19 -22.60 -15.26 2.07
N ALA A 20 -21.57 -15.55 1.26
CA ALA A 20 -20.43 -16.37 1.69
C ALA A 20 -19.69 -15.73 2.86
N ILE A 21 -19.40 -14.40 2.78
CA ILE A 21 -18.79 -13.66 3.87
C ILE A 21 -19.64 -13.74 5.13
N ALA A 22 -20.96 -13.47 5.05
CA ALA A 22 -21.85 -13.55 6.20
C ALA A 22 -21.86 -14.95 6.83
N GLY A 23 -21.79 -16.00 6.02
CA GLY A 23 -21.73 -17.39 6.47
C GLY A 23 -20.47 -17.71 7.28
N VAL A 24 -19.32 -17.14 6.92
CA VAL A 24 -18.06 -17.33 7.65
C VAL A 24 -18.17 -16.78 9.09
N PHE A 25 -18.83 -15.63 9.27
CA PHE A 25 -18.96 -14.98 10.58
C PHE A 25 -20.11 -15.54 11.44
N LEU A 26 -21.00 -16.33 10.89
CA LEU A 26 -22.19 -16.84 11.58
C LEU A 26 -21.86 -17.65 12.84
N HIS A 27 -20.75 -18.39 12.81
CA HIS A 27 -20.32 -19.26 13.91
C HIS A 27 -19.28 -18.60 14.85
N ASP A 28 -19.01 -17.32 14.66
CA ASP A 28 -18.05 -16.53 15.45
C ASP A 28 -16.68 -17.22 15.67
N PRO A 29 -16.00 -17.70 14.60
CA PRO A 29 -14.76 -18.45 14.74
C PRO A 29 -13.63 -17.59 15.28
N GLU A 30 -12.68 -18.20 16.00
CA GLU A 30 -11.46 -17.53 16.49
C GLU A 30 -10.42 -17.33 15.39
N VAL A 31 -10.44 -18.16 14.35
CA VAL A 31 -9.50 -18.12 13.22
C VAL A 31 -10.28 -18.01 11.91
N LEU A 32 -9.94 -17.01 11.11
CA LEU A 32 -10.52 -16.74 9.80
C LEU A 32 -9.47 -16.95 8.71
N LEU A 33 -9.81 -17.75 7.70
CA LEU A 33 -9.02 -17.93 6.48
C LEU A 33 -9.82 -17.39 5.30
N LEU A 34 -9.30 -16.35 4.65
CA LEU A 34 -10.00 -15.61 3.61
C LEU A 34 -9.14 -15.57 2.35
N ASP A 35 -9.70 -16.04 1.24
CA ASP A 35 -9.04 -16.03 -0.07
C ASP A 35 -9.77 -15.08 -1.01
N GLU A 36 -9.06 -14.03 -1.48
CA GLU A 36 -9.59 -12.94 -2.31
C GLU A 36 -10.96 -12.44 -1.84
N PRO A 37 -11.12 -12.10 -0.54
CA PRO A 37 -12.44 -11.83 0.04
C PRO A 37 -13.12 -10.60 -0.54
N GLU A 38 -12.35 -9.62 -1.01
CA GLU A 38 -12.84 -8.39 -1.63
C GLU A 38 -13.16 -8.51 -3.12
N SER A 39 -12.78 -9.61 -3.78
CA SER A 39 -13.12 -9.85 -5.18
C SER A 39 -14.63 -9.85 -5.38
N ASP A 40 -15.08 -9.35 -6.51
CA ASP A 40 -16.51 -9.24 -6.88
C ASP A 40 -17.37 -8.37 -5.96
N LEU A 41 -16.78 -7.65 -5.00
CA LEU A 41 -17.48 -6.67 -4.18
C LEU A 41 -17.42 -5.27 -4.84
N GLY A 42 -18.57 -4.59 -4.88
CA GLY A 42 -18.59 -3.16 -5.21
C GLY A 42 -17.93 -2.31 -4.10
N GLU A 43 -17.47 -1.09 -4.42
CA GLU A 43 -16.68 -0.24 -3.52
C GLU A 43 -17.30 -0.06 -2.13
N LYS A 44 -18.63 0.16 -2.06
CA LYS A 44 -19.32 0.28 -0.76
C LYS A 44 -19.23 -0.99 0.07
N ALA A 45 -19.37 -2.15 -0.57
CA ALA A 45 -19.28 -3.45 0.11
C ALA A 45 -17.84 -3.78 0.54
N LYS A 46 -16.83 -3.38 -0.24
CA LYS A 46 -15.42 -3.48 0.16
C LYS A 46 -15.13 -2.70 1.43
N VAL A 47 -15.60 -1.45 1.52
CA VAL A 47 -15.42 -0.64 2.73
C VAL A 47 -16.09 -1.29 3.94
N GLN A 48 -17.32 -1.81 3.77
CA GLN A 48 -18.03 -2.51 4.85
C GLN A 48 -17.29 -3.78 5.29
N PHE A 49 -16.78 -4.56 4.33
CA PHE A 49 -15.97 -5.74 4.60
C PHE A 49 -14.69 -5.38 5.38
N MET A 50 -13.94 -4.37 4.94
CA MET A 50 -12.74 -3.91 5.65
C MET A 50 -13.04 -3.51 7.09
N ASN A 51 -14.14 -2.78 7.33
CA ASN A 51 -14.54 -2.38 8.67
C ASN A 51 -14.89 -3.60 9.54
N LEU A 52 -15.59 -4.59 8.98
CA LEU A 52 -15.89 -5.85 9.66
C LEU A 52 -14.61 -6.59 10.07
N ILE A 53 -13.63 -6.70 9.18
CA ILE A 53 -12.33 -7.34 9.49
C ILE A 53 -11.60 -6.59 10.61
N LEU A 54 -11.58 -5.25 10.59
CA LEU A 54 -10.96 -4.45 11.65
C LEU A 54 -11.67 -4.64 13.00
N GLU A 55 -13.00 -4.76 13.02
CA GLU A 55 -13.76 -5.07 14.20
C GLU A 55 -13.42 -6.46 14.78
N GLU A 56 -13.42 -7.49 13.92
CA GLU A 56 -13.05 -8.85 14.35
C GLU A 56 -11.60 -8.94 14.85
N LYS A 57 -10.69 -8.21 14.20
CA LYS A 57 -9.31 -8.06 14.64
C LYS A 57 -9.24 -7.42 16.03
N SER A 58 -10.02 -6.36 16.30
CA SER A 58 -10.07 -5.71 17.61
C SER A 58 -10.63 -6.61 18.71
N ARG A 59 -11.42 -7.63 18.34
CA ARG A 59 -11.92 -8.69 19.23
C ARG A 59 -10.87 -9.78 19.53
N GLY A 60 -9.67 -9.65 18.94
CA GLY A 60 -8.54 -10.58 19.19
C GLY A 60 -8.52 -11.82 18.30
N LYS A 61 -9.32 -11.86 17.22
CA LYS A 61 -9.30 -13.00 16.29
C LYS A 61 -8.03 -13.06 15.47
N THR A 62 -7.64 -14.26 15.09
CA THR A 62 -6.57 -14.50 14.13
C THR A 62 -7.12 -14.53 12.72
N ILE A 63 -6.60 -13.68 11.82
CA ILE A 63 -7.13 -13.53 10.46
C ILE A 63 -5.98 -13.68 9.46
N LEU A 64 -6.10 -14.66 8.57
CA LEU A 64 -5.21 -14.83 7.42
C LEU A 64 -5.97 -14.48 6.14
N ILE A 65 -5.45 -13.50 5.41
CA ILE A 65 -6.04 -13.03 4.14
C ILE A 65 -5.04 -13.27 3.01
N ALA A 66 -5.44 -14.00 1.98
CA ALA A 66 -4.75 -14.01 0.70
C ALA A 66 -5.42 -12.97 -0.21
N THR A 67 -4.64 -12.02 -0.73
CA THR A 67 -5.15 -10.96 -1.61
C THR A 67 -4.07 -10.46 -2.55
N GLY A 68 -4.45 -10.10 -3.79
CA GLY A 68 -3.62 -9.36 -4.72
C GLY A 68 -3.63 -7.83 -4.49
N SER A 69 -4.46 -7.34 -3.55
CA SER A 69 -4.59 -5.91 -3.26
C SER A 69 -3.62 -5.45 -2.17
N PHE A 70 -2.58 -4.72 -2.55
CA PHE A 70 -1.67 -4.09 -1.58
C PHE A 70 -2.41 -3.12 -0.64
N ALA A 71 -3.41 -2.39 -1.14
CA ALA A 71 -4.21 -1.47 -0.34
C ALA A 71 -5.00 -2.19 0.76
N THR A 72 -5.56 -3.36 0.45
CA THR A 72 -6.25 -4.22 1.43
C THR A 72 -5.27 -4.74 2.48
N ALA A 73 -4.11 -5.27 2.04
CA ALA A 73 -3.08 -5.77 2.94
C ALA A 73 -2.56 -4.67 3.87
N GLU A 74 -2.27 -3.47 3.33
CA GLU A 74 -1.77 -2.32 4.11
C GLU A 74 -2.76 -1.85 5.18
N ARG A 75 -4.05 -1.91 4.86
CA ARG A 75 -5.10 -1.40 5.75
C ARG A 75 -5.47 -2.38 6.85
N LEU A 76 -5.45 -3.69 6.56
CA LEU A 76 -5.99 -4.71 7.44
C LEU A 76 -4.95 -5.49 8.22
N CYS A 77 -3.76 -5.73 7.63
CA CYS A 77 -2.78 -6.65 8.15
C CYS A 77 -1.77 -5.98 9.09
N ASP A 78 -1.29 -6.72 10.10
CA ASP A 78 -0.14 -6.34 10.92
C ASP A 78 1.15 -6.83 10.26
N ARG A 79 1.08 -8.00 9.60
CA ARG A 79 2.19 -8.65 8.90
C ARG A 79 1.79 -9.00 7.49
N ILE A 80 2.73 -8.90 6.56
CA ILE A 80 2.51 -9.23 5.15
C ILE A 80 3.56 -10.25 4.72
N GLY A 81 3.07 -11.37 4.15
CA GLY A 81 3.89 -12.36 3.48
C GLY A 81 3.74 -12.25 1.96
N ILE A 82 4.85 -12.27 1.24
CA ILE A 82 4.85 -12.27 -0.23
C ILE A 82 5.07 -13.68 -0.73
N LEU A 83 4.08 -14.18 -1.47
CA LEU A 83 4.17 -15.45 -2.17
C LEU A 83 4.55 -15.23 -3.64
N ARG A 84 5.57 -15.95 -4.10
CA ARG A 84 5.99 -15.94 -5.50
C ARG A 84 6.35 -17.34 -5.94
N ARG A 85 5.77 -17.81 -7.05
CA ARG A 85 6.01 -19.18 -7.60
C ARG A 85 5.90 -20.26 -6.52
N GLY A 86 4.94 -20.14 -5.60
CA GLY A 86 4.71 -21.08 -4.50
C GLY A 86 5.68 -20.97 -3.32
N MET A 87 6.59 -20.01 -3.32
CA MET A 87 7.55 -19.76 -2.23
C MET A 87 7.21 -18.48 -1.49
N LEU A 88 7.34 -18.50 -0.16
CA LEU A 88 7.29 -17.30 0.67
C LEU A 88 8.61 -16.56 0.53
N VAL A 89 8.59 -15.43 -0.17
CA VAL A 89 9.79 -14.62 -0.45
C VAL A 89 10.16 -13.75 0.73
N ASN A 90 9.16 -13.20 1.40
CA ASN A 90 9.32 -12.33 2.57
C ASN A 90 8.14 -12.45 3.52
N LEU A 91 8.36 -12.16 4.80
CA LEU A 91 7.33 -12.06 5.84
C LEU A 91 7.76 -11.01 6.87
N ASP A 92 7.20 -9.81 6.78
CA ASP A 92 7.54 -8.69 7.66
C ASP A 92 6.31 -8.02 8.26
N ASP A 93 6.53 -7.26 9.33
CA ASP A 93 5.54 -6.35 9.88
C ASP A 93 5.34 -5.16 8.93
N VAL A 94 4.09 -4.71 8.78
CA VAL A 94 3.74 -3.56 7.92
C VAL A 94 4.48 -2.29 8.36
N SER A 95 4.72 -2.11 9.67
CA SER A 95 5.51 -0.99 10.21
C SER A 95 6.96 -1.01 9.70
N VAL A 96 7.60 -2.18 9.69
CA VAL A 96 8.97 -2.35 9.19
C VAL A 96 9.06 -2.04 7.70
N ILE A 97 8.09 -2.51 6.92
CA ILE A 97 8.03 -2.22 5.48
C ILE A 97 7.86 -0.72 5.23
N ARG A 98 6.99 -0.04 6.00
CA ARG A 98 6.80 1.41 5.91
C ARG A 98 8.04 2.20 6.30
N GLU A 99 8.77 1.77 7.33
CA GLU A 99 10.02 2.41 7.74
C GLU A 99 11.13 2.23 6.70
N ALA A 100 11.18 1.06 6.05
CA ALA A 100 12.10 0.76 4.96
C ALA A 100 11.74 1.47 3.65
N SER A 101 10.54 2.07 3.56
CA SER A 101 10.12 2.80 2.36
C SER A 101 11.02 4.00 2.12
N ARG A 102 11.41 4.21 0.85
CA ARG A 102 12.16 5.41 0.47
C ARG A 102 11.28 6.65 0.68
N LYS A 103 11.89 7.72 1.12
CA LYS A 103 11.21 9.01 1.24
C LYS A 103 11.30 9.74 -0.10
N VAL A 104 10.15 10.11 -0.66
CA VAL A 104 10.09 10.84 -1.94
C VAL A 104 9.55 12.23 -1.69
N PHE A 105 10.23 13.22 -2.27
CA PHE A 105 9.87 14.62 -2.13
C PHE A 105 9.71 15.27 -3.51
N CYS A 106 8.65 16.07 -3.67
CA CYS A 106 8.53 17.02 -4.76
C CYS A 106 9.11 18.36 -4.30
N ILE A 107 10.14 18.86 -5.01
CA ILE A 107 10.87 20.06 -4.66
C ILE A 107 10.72 21.07 -5.77
N GLY A 108 10.19 22.25 -5.44
CA GLY A 108 10.13 23.40 -6.34
C GLY A 108 11.31 24.34 -6.11
N PHE A 109 12.11 24.57 -7.13
CA PHE A 109 13.26 25.49 -7.12
C PHE A 109 12.87 26.87 -7.67
N ARG A 110 13.61 27.90 -7.27
CA ARG A 110 13.36 29.27 -7.73
C ARG A 110 13.59 29.46 -9.23
N SER A 111 14.47 28.65 -9.82
CA SER A 111 14.78 28.70 -11.26
C SER A 111 15.17 27.32 -11.80
N GLU A 112 15.06 27.15 -13.10
CA GLU A 112 15.52 25.92 -13.76
C GLU A 112 17.03 25.70 -13.59
N LEU A 113 17.82 26.78 -13.50
CA LEU A 113 19.26 26.69 -13.25
C LEU A 113 19.56 26.04 -11.89
N GLU A 114 18.81 26.40 -10.84
CA GLU A 114 18.95 25.80 -9.50
C GLU A 114 18.55 24.31 -9.53
N ALA A 115 17.48 23.95 -10.25
CA ALA A 115 17.08 22.57 -10.42
C ALA A 115 18.13 21.73 -11.13
N VAL A 116 18.70 22.25 -12.25
CA VAL A 116 19.78 21.58 -12.98
C VAL A 116 21.03 21.44 -12.13
N ARG A 117 21.38 22.46 -11.37
CA ARG A 117 22.52 22.44 -10.45
C ARG A 117 22.33 21.37 -9.37
N PHE A 118 21.14 21.27 -8.79
CA PHE A 118 20.82 20.24 -7.81
C PHE A 118 20.98 18.82 -8.41
N VAL A 119 20.47 18.56 -9.62
CA VAL A 119 20.63 17.26 -10.30
C VAL A 119 22.08 16.85 -10.47
N ARG A 120 22.97 17.82 -10.75
CA ARG A 120 24.38 17.53 -10.99
C ARG A 120 25.22 17.36 -9.72
N GLU A 121 24.90 18.12 -8.66
CA GLU A 121 25.78 18.28 -7.51
C GLU A 121 25.30 17.56 -6.25
N SER A 122 23.98 17.25 -6.15
CA SER A 122 23.41 16.77 -4.89
C SER A 122 23.71 15.31 -4.57
N GLY A 123 23.91 14.48 -5.60
CA GLY A 123 24.12 13.04 -5.45
C GLY A 123 22.84 12.24 -5.07
N PHE A 124 21.66 12.89 -5.08
CA PHE A 124 20.38 12.22 -4.83
C PHE A 124 19.74 11.73 -6.12
N ASP A 125 18.98 10.62 -6.02
CA ASP A 125 18.23 10.08 -7.13
C ASP A 125 17.06 10.97 -7.52
N VAL A 126 17.06 11.47 -8.75
CA VAL A 126 15.97 12.26 -9.31
C VAL A 126 15.07 11.36 -10.15
N LEU A 127 13.85 11.09 -9.65
CA LEU A 127 12.88 10.22 -10.29
C LEU A 127 12.15 10.91 -11.45
N ASN A 128 11.89 12.22 -11.31
CA ASN A 128 11.24 13.01 -12.35
C ASN A 128 11.77 14.45 -12.33
N LYS A 129 11.82 15.05 -13.50
CA LYS A 129 12.25 16.44 -13.70
C LYS A 129 11.24 17.17 -14.59
N ASN A 130 10.70 18.26 -14.07
CA ASN A 130 9.80 19.15 -14.82
C ASN A 130 10.21 20.62 -14.53
N ALA A 131 10.94 21.20 -15.50
CA ALA A 131 11.45 22.59 -15.42
C ALA A 131 12.07 22.92 -14.04
N THR A 132 11.32 23.59 -13.16
CA THR A 132 11.76 24.01 -11.82
C THR A 132 11.38 23.02 -10.72
N GLN A 133 10.64 21.95 -11.04
CA GLN A 133 10.22 20.92 -10.06
C GLN A 133 10.98 19.63 -10.27
N LEU A 134 11.48 19.06 -9.17
CA LEU A 134 12.12 17.75 -9.16
C LEU A 134 11.41 16.82 -8.17
N THR A 135 11.21 15.57 -8.59
CA THR A 135 10.84 14.49 -7.68
C THR A 135 12.10 13.74 -7.29
N VAL A 136 12.45 13.76 -6.02
CA VAL A 136 13.72 13.26 -5.49
C VAL A 136 13.47 12.13 -4.53
N SER A 137 14.18 11.02 -4.71
CA SER A 137 14.21 9.89 -3.78
C SER A 137 15.34 10.08 -2.77
N VAL A 138 15.00 9.97 -1.50
CA VAL A 138 15.95 10.10 -0.39
C VAL A 138 16.05 8.78 0.34
N SER A 139 17.23 8.17 0.27
CA SER A 139 17.61 6.99 1.03
C SER A 139 18.50 7.41 2.20
N GLY A 140 18.27 6.87 3.39
CA GLY A 140 19.06 7.18 4.59
C GLY A 140 18.54 8.38 5.39
N GLU A 141 19.45 9.09 6.05
CA GLU A 141 19.11 10.16 7.00
C GLU A 141 18.58 11.43 6.31
N LEU A 142 17.37 11.81 6.67
CA LEU A 142 16.74 13.04 6.17
C LEU A 142 17.54 14.30 6.49
N GLN A 143 18.31 14.29 7.60
CA GLN A 143 19.12 15.41 8.00
C GLN A 143 20.19 15.76 6.96
N ASN A 144 20.84 14.74 6.36
CA ASN A 144 21.81 14.97 5.29
C ASN A 144 21.15 15.61 4.06
N PHE A 145 19.98 15.11 3.68
CA PHE A 145 19.20 15.68 2.58
C PHE A 145 18.85 17.15 2.81
N ILE A 146 18.32 17.50 4.00
CA ILE A 146 17.98 18.87 4.36
C ILE A 146 19.22 19.78 4.33
N LYS A 147 20.36 19.29 4.82
CA LYS A 147 21.64 20.02 4.80
C LYS A 147 22.10 20.33 3.38
N VAL A 148 22.04 19.36 2.48
CA VAL A 148 22.39 19.58 1.07
C VAL A 148 21.40 20.54 0.42
N LEU A 149 20.09 20.35 0.66
CA LEU A 149 19.04 21.16 0.08
C LEU A 149 19.12 22.63 0.49
N SER A 150 19.63 22.92 1.70
CA SER A 150 19.83 24.30 2.19
C SER A 150 20.83 25.13 1.35
N GLY A 151 21.65 24.49 0.53
CA GLY A 151 22.57 25.14 -0.42
C GLY A 151 21.90 25.65 -1.71
N TYR A 152 20.59 25.42 -1.86
CA TYR A 152 19.82 25.75 -3.07
C TYR A 152 18.64 26.66 -2.73
N LYS A 153 18.17 27.44 -3.73
CA LYS A 153 16.99 28.31 -3.57
C LYS A 153 15.70 27.52 -3.79
N VAL A 154 15.24 26.87 -2.74
CA VAL A 154 13.98 26.08 -2.72
C VAL A 154 12.80 27.00 -2.40
N LEU A 155 11.69 26.81 -3.12
CA LEU A 155 10.42 27.49 -2.88
C LEU A 155 9.40 26.61 -2.18
N THR A 156 9.32 25.34 -2.59
CA THR A 156 8.38 24.37 -2.04
C THR A 156 9.07 23.02 -1.82
N MET A 157 8.63 22.31 -0.80
CA MET A 157 9.00 20.91 -0.56
C MET A 157 7.78 20.18 -0.01
N GLU A 158 7.34 19.16 -0.73
CA GLU A 158 6.20 18.34 -0.38
C GLU A 158 6.62 16.88 -0.32
N SER A 159 6.23 16.17 0.73
CA SER A 159 6.45 14.73 0.83
C SER A 159 5.40 14.00 0.01
N ILE A 160 5.85 13.09 -0.84
CA ILE A 160 4.97 12.18 -1.61
C ILE A 160 4.90 10.86 -0.84
N PRO A 161 3.74 10.52 -0.23
CA PRO A 161 3.55 9.24 0.43
C PRO A 161 3.75 8.09 -0.56
N GLN A 162 4.55 7.11 -0.19
CA GLN A 162 4.74 5.91 -0.99
C GLN A 162 3.73 4.85 -0.57
N THR A 163 3.13 4.19 -1.55
CA THR A 163 2.27 3.02 -1.31
C THR A 163 3.12 1.81 -0.94
N LEU A 164 2.52 0.81 -0.31
CA LEU A 164 3.20 -0.48 -0.10
C LEU A 164 3.62 -1.12 -1.43
N GLU A 165 2.80 -1.03 -2.45
CA GLU A 165 3.10 -1.54 -3.79
C GLU A 165 4.38 -0.92 -4.37
N GLU A 166 4.51 0.41 -4.30
CA GLU A 166 5.72 1.12 -4.72
C GLU A 166 6.93 0.75 -3.87
N THR A 167 6.73 0.58 -2.56
CA THR A 167 7.78 0.15 -1.64
C THR A 167 8.23 -1.28 -1.95
N PHE A 168 7.31 -2.20 -2.18
CA PHE A 168 7.64 -3.56 -2.57
C PHE A 168 8.32 -3.63 -3.93
N THR A 169 7.85 -2.88 -4.91
CA THR A 169 8.49 -2.78 -6.22
C THR A 169 9.92 -2.26 -6.09
N TYR A 170 10.16 -1.31 -5.21
CA TYR A 170 11.51 -0.79 -4.94
C TYR A 170 12.40 -1.81 -4.24
N LEU A 171 11.92 -2.46 -3.16
CA LEU A 171 12.73 -3.38 -2.34
C LEU A 171 12.96 -4.74 -3.03
N TYR A 172 11.98 -5.22 -3.78
CA TYR A 172 11.96 -6.57 -4.33
C TYR A 172 11.72 -6.64 -5.85
N GLY A 173 11.45 -5.49 -6.49
CA GLY A 173 10.95 -5.38 -7.86
C GLY A 173 12.00 -5.52 -8.96
N GLY A 174 13.27 -5.75 -8.63
CA GLY A 174 14.26 -6.17 -9.64
C GLY A 174 13.86 -7.47 -10.35
N ASP A 175 12.82 -8.14 -9.86
CA ASP A 175 12.37 -9.48 -10.25
C ASP A 175 10.83 -9.64 -10.37
N LEU A 176 10.03 -8.56 -10.32
CA LEU A 176 8.55 -8.65 -10.39
C LEU A 176 7.98 -8.67 -11.82
N SER A 177 8.84 -8.56 -12.83
CA SER A 177 8.43 -8.49 -14.24
C SER A 177 8.68 -9.81 -14.99
N ASP A 178 8.11 -10.94 -14.48
CA ASP A 178 7.93 -12.17 -15.28
C ASP A 178 6.67 -12.92 -14.84
#